data_75d3741506a3cf459579fafb7cf2d571
#
_entry.id   75d3741506a3cf459579fafb7cf2d571
#
_cell.length_a   1.000
_cell.length_b   1.000
_cell.length_c   1.000
_cell.angle_alpha   90.00
_cell.angle_beta   90.00
_cell.angle_gamma   90.00
#
_symmetry.space_group_name_H-M   'P 1'
#
loop_
_entity.id
_entity.type
_entity.pdbx_description
1 polymer ?
#
loop_
_entity_poly.entity_id
_entity_poly.type
_entity_poly.pdbx_seq_one_letter_code
_entity_poly.pdbx_strand_id
1 'polypeptide(L)'
;MFYACARIMRARKRGQRYSKNSKFQRFTHLFFSKTKKNLVSLFCLPHTCGIRRTLIEKLAKNNTMKKNLIFMATMAMALVSCSPNTPAGEGFNGTKGEVKLLTLDPGHFHAALVQMYMYDEVDPTVHVYAPEGDDAQMHLDRIKIYNERSERPTSWQEVLYTGDDFLEKMIAEGKGNVVVLAGNNGKKTGYVKAAVDAGINVLSDKPMAIDQQKFAMLEQTLLEAPAKGSMVYDIMTERSEINNELQRVLVANKDLFGEMEKGTPEDPAITKESVHHFFKYVSGQPLRRPEWYFDVDQQGEGIVDVTTHLVDLVQCTVMPEQEIDYKKDIEFTSARRWATPIPIDKYRLVTGQDEYPDFLLPDVVNDTLQVYSNGEMNYRLNGVNVRVSVIWNFMAEVGTEGTGDTHYSVVKGSKANIEIRQGAEQGYKPMLYVVSKMGDDAEAESTLRRTLRSLSNEYPGLDIKKTADHEWQVVIPSEIVKTHEQRFSSVMQVYLDYLKQGEIPAWERSQMISKYYTTTKALEEAKR
;
A
#
# COMPACT_ATOMS: atom_id res chain seq x y z
N MET A 1 -9.70 -13.94 -16.86
CA MET A 1 -9.09 -14.73 -17.97
C MET A 1 -7.56 -14.82 -17.85
N PHE A 2 -6.86 -13.74 -17.51
CA PHE A 2 -5.41 -13.73 -17.26
C PHE A 2 -4.99 -14.54 -16.02
N TYR A 3 -5.75 -14.48 -14.93
CA TYR A 3 -5.50 -15.25 -13.70
C TYR A 3 -5.56 -16.77 -13.94
N ALA A 4 -6.44 -17.25 -14.81
CA ALA A 4 -6.53 -18.67 -15.19
C ALA A 4 -5.31 -19.13 -16.00
N CYS A 5 -4.72 -18.28 -16.83
CA CYS A 5 -3.51 -18.60 -17.61
C CYS A 5 -2.26 -18.70 -16.72
N ALA A 6 -2.10 -17.83 -15.72
CA ALA A 6 -0.97 -17.88 -14.79
C ALA A 6 -1.00 -19.15 -13.91
N ARG A 7 -2.19 -19.59 -13.49
CA ARG A 7 -2.35 -20.87 -12.74
C ARG A 7 -2.03 -22.12 -13.57
N ILE A 8 -2.39 -22.13 -14.85
CA ILE A 8 -2.06 -23.25 -15.74
C ILE A 8 -0.54 -23.40 -15.95
N MET A 9 0.18 -22.30 -15.99
CA MET A 9 1.66 -22.33 -16.05
C MET A 9 2.30 -22.79 -14.74
N ARG A 10 1.77 -22.42 -13.58
CA ARG A 10 2.24 -22.88 -12.26
C ARG A 10 1.97 -24.38 -12.04
N ALA A 11 0.83 -24.91 -12.49
CA ALA A 11 0.53 -26.35 -12.42
C ALA A 11 1.47 -27.20 -13.29
N ARG A 12 1.93 -26.67 -14.43
CA ARG A 12 2.92 -27.36 -15.29
C ARG A 12 4.31 -27.48 -14.64
N LYS A 13 4.73 -26.53 -13.81
CA LYS A 13 6.00 -26.58 -13.06
C LYS A 13 5.97 -27.57 -11.89
N ARG A 14 4.78 -27.98 -11.40
CA ARG A 14 4.64 -28.93 -10.29
C ARG A 14 4.45 -30.40 -10.70
N GLY A 15 4.66 -30.75 -11.95
CA GLY A 15 4.72 -32.16 -12.41
C GLY A 15 3.41 -32.93 -12.36
N GLN A 16 2.25 -32.27 -12.25
CA GLN A 16 0.96 -32.97 -12.29
C GLN A 16 0.57 -33.33 -13.73
N ARG A 17 0.40 -34.62 -13.98
CA ARG A 17 -0.04 -35.17 -15.28
C ARG A 17 -1.56 -35.02 -15.40
N TYR A 18 -2.02 -34.16 -16.32
CA TYR A 18 -3.40 -34.14 -16.74
C TYR A 18 -3.63 -35.12 -17.90
N SER A 19 -4.72 -35.90 -17.84
CA SER A 19 -5.10 -36.81 -18.88
C SER A 19 -5.50 -36.08 -20.16
N LYS A 20 -5.11 -36.65 -21.31
CA LYS A 20 -5.36 -36.09 -22.64
C LYS A 20 -6.87 -36.09 -22.95
N ASN A 21 -7.52 -34.95 -22.96
CA ASN A 21 -8.86 -34.79 -23.50
C ASN A 21 -8.77 -34.08 -24.86
N SER A 22 -9.08 -34.85 -25.93
CA SER A 22 -8.83 -34.49 -27.33
C SER A 22 -9.59 -33.26 -27.86
N LYS A 23 -10.63 -32.80 -27.16
CA LYS A 23 -11.37 -31.58 -27.52
C LYS A 23 -10.65 -30.25 -27.17
N PHE A 24 -9.74 -30.26 -26.21
CA PHE A 24 -9.06 -29.06 -25.76
C PHE A 24 -7.87 -28.70 -26.67
N GLN A 25 -7.23 -29.68 -27.29
CA GLN A 25 -6.10 -29.41 -28.21
C GLN A 25 -6.56 -28.76 -29.55
N ARG A 26 -7.79 -28.96 -30.02
CA ARG A 26 -8.29 -28.31 -31.23
C ARG A 26 -8.63 -26.83 -31.02
N PHE A 27 -8.96 -26.42 -29.79
CA PHE A 27 -9.33 -25.04 -29.48
C PHE A 27 -8.09 -24.12 -29.37
N THR A 28 -7.01 -24.63 -28.80
CA THR A 28 -5.76 -23.87 -28.67
C THR A 28 -5.04 -23.68 -30.01
N HIS A 29 -5.11 -24.67 -30.91
CA HIS A 29 -4.46 -24.55 -32.24
C HIS A 29 -5.16 -23.55 -33.17
N LEU A 30 -6.48 -23.36 -33.06
CA LEU A 30 -7.25 -22.40 -33.87
C LEU A 30 -7.06 -20.94 -33.38
N PHE A 31 -6.82 -20.74 -32.10
CA PHE A 31 -6.66 -19.40 -31.54
C PHE A 31 -5.28 -18.80 -31.82
N PHE A 32 -4.21 -19.62 -31.77
CA PHE A 32 -2.85 -19.17 -32.09
C PHE A 32 -2.60 -18.99 -33.59
N SER A 33 -3.34 -19.64 -34.46
CA SER A 33 -3.20 -19.49 -35.91
C SER A 33 -3.85 -18.20 -36.45
N LYS A 34 -4.91 -17.69 -35.79
CA LYS A 34 -5.57 -16.44 -36.22
C LYS A 34 -4.86 -15.16 -35.74
N THR A 35 -4.18 -15.20 -34.60
CA THR A 35 -3.48 -14.04 -34.07
C THR A 35 -2.14 -13.76 -34.77
N LYS A 36 -1.45 -14.79 -35.28
CA LYS A 36 -0.21 -14.59 -36.04
C LYS A 36 -0.38 -13.95 -37.42
N LYS A 37 -1.56 -14.04 -38.05
CA LYS A 37 -1.81 -13.42 -39.35
C LYS A 37 -2.13 -11.92 -39.30
N ASN A 38 -2.59 -11.41 -38.16
CA ASN A 38 -2.95 -9.98 -38.02
C ASN A 38 -1.85 -9.08 -37.45
N LEU A 39 -0.74 -9.62 -36.96
CA LEU A 39 0.38 -8.80 -36.46
C LEU A 39 1.47 -8.50 -37.52
N VAL A 40 1.46 -9.16 -38.67
CA VAL A 40 2.48 -8.96 -39.72
C VAL A 40 2.07 -7.87 -40.72
N SER A 41 0.81 -7.41 -40.71
CA SER A 41 0.33 -6.41 -41.68
C SER A 41 0.40 -4.94 -41.22
N LEU A 42 0.90 -4.65 -40.00
CA LEU A 42 0.96 -3.28 -39.47
C LEU A 42 2.35 -2.62 -39.54
N PHE A 43 3.38 -3.27 -40.06
CA PHE A 43 4.74 -2.73 -40.10
C PHE A 43 5.33 -2.52 -41.50
N CYS A 44 4.53 -2.47 -42.55
CA CYS A 44 5.00 -2.12 -43.90
C CYS A 44 4.09 -1.06 -44.53
N LEU A 45 4.31 0.21 -44.24
CA LEU A 45 3.91 1.33 -45.09
C LEU A 45 5.17 2.05 -45.56
N PRO A 46 5.50 1.95 -46.87
CA PRO A 46 6.64 2.64 -47.45
C PRO A 46 6.20 3.98 -48.03
N HIS A 47 6.13 5.06 -47.24
CA HIS A 47 5.94 6.41 -47.82
C HIS A 47 6.41 7.61 -46.97
N THR A 48 7.41 7.47 -46.11
CA THR A 48 7.99 8.64 -45.42
C THR A 48 9.50 8.84 -45.63
N CYS A 49 10.14 8.04 -46.48
CA CYS A 49 11.58 8.14 -46.71
C CYS A 49 11.99 9.18 -47.77
N GLY A 50 11.04 9.72 -48.57
CA GLY A 50 11.34 10.65 -49.67
C GLY A 50 11.53 12.12 -49.25
N ILE A 51 10.89 12.57 -48.16
CA ILE A 51 10.88 14.00 -47.78
C ILE A 51 12.12 14.42 -46.98
N ARG A 52 12.73 13.50 -46.25
CA ARG A 52 13.95 13.81 -45.48
C ARG A 52 15.22 13.95 -46.33
N ARG A 53 15.31 13.28 -47.48
CA ARG A 53 16.51 13.31 -48.32
C ARG A 53 16.65 14.64 -49.06
N THR A 54 15.55 15.22 -49.54
CA THR A 54 15.53 16.48 -50.28
C THR A 54 15.82 17.72 -49.41
N LEU A 55 15.56 17.67 -48.12
CA LEU A 55 15.85 18.78 -47.20
C LEU A 55 17.32 18.81 -46.78
N ILE A 56 17.95 17.65 -46.65
CA ILE A 56 19.38 17.52 -46.29
C ILE A 56 20.29 17.90 -47.44
N GLU A 57 19.91 17.58 -48.70
CA GLU A 57 20.70 17.93 -49.87
C GLU A 57 20.64 19.43 -50.24
N LYS A 58 19.55 20.15 -49.86
CA LYS A 58 19.46 21.60 -50.04
C LYS A 58 20.24 22.41 -49.00
N LEU A 59 20.49 21.86 -47.83
CA LEU A 59 21.24 22.50 -46.73
C LEU A 59 22.77 22.33 -46.85
N ALA A 60 23.24 21.44 -47.72
CA ALA A 60 24.67 21.13 -47.89
C ALA A 60 25.45 22.04 -48.85
N LYS A 61 24.80 23.02 -49.48
CA LYS A 61 25.45 23.89 -50.50
C LYS A 61 26.00 25.23 -50.02
N ASN A 62 25.96 25.53 -48.73
CA ASN A 62 26.46 26.82 -48.24
C ASN A 62 27.68 26.63 -47.32
N ASN A 63 28.87 26.96 -47.85
CA ASN A 63 30.17 26.71 -47.19
C ASN A 63 30.43 27.48 -45.89
N THR A 64 29.64 28.52 -45.61
CA THR A 64 29.77 29.31 -44.38
C THR A 64 29.08 28.66 -43.19
N MET A 65 28.10 27.77 -43.40
CA MET A 65 27.41 27.05 -42.33
C MET A 65 28.12 25.77 -41.88
N LYS A 66 29.06 25.23 -42.68
CA LYS A 66 29.78 24.00 -42.29
C LYS A 66 30.68 24.17 -41.06
N LYS A 67 31.28 25.36 -40.86
CA LYS A 67 32.13 25.62 -39.69
C LYS A 67 31.33 25.78 -38.40
N ASN A 68 30.16 26.39 -38.49
CA ASN A 68 29.28 26.55 -37.28
C ASN A 68 28.53 25.27 -36.91
N LEU A 69 28.19 24.41 -37.88
CA LEU A 69 27.56 23.12 -37.61
C LEU A 69 28.53 22.11 -36.97
N ILE A 70 29.82 22.15 -37.37
CA ILE A 70 30.87 21.30 -36.78
C ILE A 70 31.17 21.80 -35.35
N PHE A 71 31.15 23.12 -35.10
CA PHE A 71 31.37 23.68 -33.77
C PHE A 71 30.18 23.41 -32.82
N MET A 72 28.94 23.46 -33.31
CA MET A 72 27.76 23.07 -32.53
C MET A 72 27.66 21.55 -32.32
N ALA A 73 28.08 20.73 -33.26
CA ALA A 73 28.12 19.28 -33.10
C ALA A 73 29.22 18.83 -32.11
N THR A 74 30.38 19.50 -32.09
CA THR A 74 31.44 19.24 -31.11
C THR A 74 31.09 19.79 -29.74
N MET A 75 30.33 20.89 -29.62
CA MET A 75 29.82 21.37 -28.32
C MET A 75 28.67 20.53 -27.81
N ALA A 76 27.80 19.98 -28.65
CA ALA A 76 26.76 19.01 -28.26
C ALA A 76 27.36 17.66 -27.85
N MET A 77 28.49 17.23 -28.44
CA MET A 77 29.19 16.00 -27.99
C MET A 77 30.02 16.22 -26.70
N ALA A 78 30.41 17.46 -26.39
CA ALA A 78 31.12 17.76 -25.13
C ALA A 78 30.17 17.93 -23.92
N LEU A 79 28.86 18.12 -24.16
CA LEU A 79 27.83 18.17 -23.11
C LEU A 79 27.18 16.79 -22.79
N VAL A 80 27.53 15.75 -23.54
CA VAL A 80 27.04 14.37 -23.34
C VAL A 80 28.03 13.52 -22.53
N SER A 81 29.16 14.06 -22.10
CA SER A 81 30.15 13.27 -21.34
C SER A 81 30.41 13.85 -19.97
N CYS A 82 29.43 13.75 -19.07
CA CYS A 82 29.57 13.67 -17.62
C CYS A 82 28.18 13.37 -17.00
N SER A 83 27.55 12.28 -17.45
CA SER A 83 26.67 11.53 -16.55
C SER A 83 27.41 10.24 -16.26
N PRO A 84 27.57 9.82 -15.00
CA PRO A 84 28.01 8.47 -14.76
C PRO A 84 26.97 7.57 -15.43
N ASN A 85 27.37 6.82 -16.45
CA ASN A 85 26.62 5.71 -16.98
C ASN A 85 26.48 4.70 -15.83
N THR A 86 25.41 4.84 -15.05
CA THR A 86 24.83 3.67 -14.41
C THR A 86 24.27 2.88 -15.58
N PRO A 87 24.72 1.64 -15.83
CA PRO A 87 24.05 0.79 -16.81
C PRO A 87 22.60 0.73 -16.37
N ALA A 88 21.67 0.93 -17.30
CA ALA A 88 20.28 0.54 -17.09
C ALA A 88 20.36 -0.92 -16.61
N GLY A 89 20.15 -1.15 -15.32
CA GLY A 89 20.33 -2.43 -14.69
C GLY A 89 19.49 -3.45 -15.45
N GLU A 90 20.04 -4.62 -15.70
CA GLU A 90 19.25 -5.76 -16.13
C GLU A 90 18.06 -5.85 -15.18
N GLY A 91 16.83 -5.85 -15.72
CA GLY A 91 15.61 -5.87 -14.91
C GLY A 91 15.61 -7.08 -13.97
N PHE A 92 14.93 -6.98 -12.84
CA PHE A 92 14.82 -8.08 -11.88
C PHE A 92 14.22 -9.32 -12.58
N ASN A 93 14.87 -10.46 -12.40
CA ASN A 93 14.51 -11.72 -13.08
C ASN A 93 14.01 -12.80 -12.11
N GLY A 94 13.96 -12.53 -10.80
CA GLY A 94 13.70 -13.50 -9.74
C GLY A 94 14.91 -14.38 -9.43
N THR A 95 16.12 -13.87 -9.71
CA THR A 95 17.37 -14.57 -9.40
C THR A 95 17.63 -14.49 -7.89
N LYS A 96 18.25 -15.52 -7.35
CA LYS A 96 18.56 -15.56 -5.93
C LYS A 96 19.48 -14.41 -5.51
N GLY A 97 19.04 -13.63 -4.49
CA GLY A 97 19.82 -12.53 -3.90
C GLY A 97 19.97 -11.30 -4.81
N GLU A 98 19.18 -11.17 -5.88
CA GLU A 98 19.26 -9.99 -6.77
C GLU A 98 18.68 -8.72 -6.13
N VAL A 99 17.72 -8.86 -5.20
CA VAL A 99 17.16 -7.77 -4.42
C VAL A 99 18.03 -7.53 -3.20
N LYS A 100 18.66 -6.36 -3.14
CA LYS A 100 19.53 -5.94 -2.02
C LYS A 100 18.82 -4.85 -1.24
N LEU A 101 18.35 -5.20 -0.03
CA LEU A 101 17.64 -4.29 0.82
C LEU A 101 18.55 -3.26 1.48
N LEU A 102 18.05 -2.04 1.53
CA LEU A 102 18.50 -0.95 2.38
C LEU A 102 17.39 -0.64 3.37
N THR A 103 17.70 -0.38 4.62
CA THR A 103 16.75 0.13 5.61
C THR A 103 17.18 1.54 6.01
N LEU A 104 16.30 2.51 5.84
CA LEU A 104 16.60 3.93 6.11
C LEU A 104 15.73 4.46 7.24
N ASP A 105 16.36 5.00 8.30
CA ASP A 105 15.72 5.66 9.46
C ASP A 105 14.56 4.82 10.05
N PRO A 106 14.81 3.59 10.56
CA PRO A 106 13.79 2.62 10.94
C PRO A 106 13.16 2.91 12.31
N GLY A 107 12.50 4.06 12.47
CA GLY A 107 11.86 4.47 13.73
C GLY A 107 10.54 3.75 14.04
N HIS A 108 10.01 2.92 13.14
CA HIS A 108 8.81 2.14 13.35
C HIS A 108 9.07 0.64 13.19
N PHE A 109 8.45 -0.19 14.04
CA PHE A 109 8.67 -1.66 14.03
C PHE A 109 8.27 -2.32 12.70
N HIS A 110 7.48 -1.67 11.86
CA HIS A 110 7.13 -2.16 10.53
C HIS A 110 8.35 -2.35 9.62
N ALA A 111 9.44 -1.60 9.81
CA ALA A 111 10.68 -1.84 9.07
C ALA A 111 11.16 -3.29 9.20
N ALA A 112 11.15 -3.82 10.42
CA ALA A 112 11.56 -5.20 10.69
C ALA A 112 10.56 -6.23 10.15
N LEU A 113 9.26 -5.92 10.03
CA LEU A 113 8.26 -6.87 9.54
C LEU A 113 8.46 -7.25 8.06
N VAL A 114 9.11 -6.40 7.26
CA VAL A 114 9.52 -6.73 5.89
C VAL A 114 10.49 -7.91 5.88
N GLN A 115 11.31 -8.02 6.92
CA GLN A 115 12.32 -9.07 7.10
C GLN A 115 11.86 -10.24 7.99
N MET A 116 10.57 -10.35 8.28
CA MET A 116 10.06 -11.43 9.14
C MET A 116 10.27 -12.83 8.55
N TYR A 117 10.39 -12.94 7.24
CA TYR A 117 10.66 -14.18 6.51
C TYR A 117 11.80 -13.99 5.53
N MET A 118 12.47 -15.09 5.16
CA MET A 118 13.45 -15.10 4.06
C MET A 118 12.71 -15.22 2.72
N TYR A 119 13.25 -14.56 1.70
CA TYR A 119 12.79 -14.63 0.31
C TYR A 119 13.99 -15.02 -0.56
N ASP A 120 13.82 -15.96 -1.47
CA ASP A 120 14.92 -16.45 -2.31
C ASP A 120 15.55 -15.34 -3.17
N GLU A 121 14.74 -14.39 -3.62
CA GLU A 121 15.18 -13.26 -4.44
C GLU A 121 15.96 -12.20 -3.65
N VAL A 122 15.88 -12.20 -2.33
CA VAL A 122 16.47 -11.16 -1.46
C VAL A 122 17.81 -11.63 -0.90
N ASP A 123 18.84 -10.79 -1.03
CA ASP A 123 20.14 -10.99 -0.39
C ASP A 123 19.97 -10.96 1.14
N PRO A 124 20.53 -11.90 1.89
CA PRO A 124 20.42 -11.90 3.34
C PRO A 124 21.17 -10.74 4.02
N THR A 125 22.05 -10.03 3.32
CA THR A 125 22.77 -8.87 3.85
C THR A 125 21.94 -7.61 3.62
N VAL A 126 21.58 -6.91 4.70
CA VAL A 126 20.81 -5.66 4.68
C VAL A 126 21.64 -4.54 5.25
N HIS A 127 21.76 -3.44 4.51
CA HIS A 127 22.46 -2.26 4.99
C HIS A 127 21.47 -1.28 5.62
N VAL A 128 21.69 -0.95 6.91
CA VAL A 128 20.86 -0.05 7.70
C VAL A 128 21.57 1.29 7.82
N TYR A 129 20.88 2.37 7.46
CA TYR A 129 21.39 3.75 7.57
C TYR A 129 20.43 4.57 8.45
N ALA A 130 20.93 5.14 9.52
CA ALA A 130 20.10 5.85 10.49
C ALA A 130 20.88 6.99 11.15
N PRO A 131 20.17 8.00 11.72
CA PRO A 131 20.81 8.91 12.67
C PRO A 131 21.25 8.15 13.92
N GLU A 132 22.08 8.76 14.75
CA GLU A 132 22.37 8.23 16.09
C GLU A 132 21.08 8.20 16.92
N GLY A 133 20.87 7.15 17.71
CA GLY A 133 19.70 6.98 18.56
C GLY A 133 19.29 5.52 18.74
N ASP A 134 18.27 5.32 19.57
CA ASP A 134 17.80 3.99 19.98
C ASP A 134 16.99 3.28 18.87
N ASP A 135 16.40 4.00 17.93
CA ASP A 135 15.50 3.46 16.91
C ASP A 135 16.19 2.40 16.04
N ALA A 136 17.45 2.67 15.62
CA ALA A 136 18.24 1.70 14.85
C ALA A 136 18.54 0.44 15.67
N GLN A 137 18.90 0.58 16.93
CA GLN A 137 19.17 -0.55 17.81
C GLN A 137 17.91 -1.40 18.04
N MET A 138 16.75 -0.74 18.26
CA MET A 138 15.46 -1.45 18.38
C MET A 138 15.09 -2.23 17.12
N HIS A 139 15.46 -1.72 15.94
CA HIS A 139 15.29 -2.46 14.69
C HIS A 139 16.18 -3.71 14.66
N LEU A 140 17.47 -3.58 14.94
CA LEU A 140 18.42 -4.70 14.98
C LEU A 140 18.01 -5.79 15.97
N ASP A 141 17.52 -5.38 17.15
CA ASP A 141 17.06 -6.32 18.19
C ASP A 141 15.86 -7.16 17.70
N ARG A 142 14.93 -6.56 16.93
CA ARG A 142 13.82 -7.30 16.30
C ARG A 142 14.30 -8.29 15.25
N ILE A 143 15.25 -7.90 14.41
CA ILE A 143 15.84 -8.81 13.42
C ILE A 143 16.55 -9.98 14.11
N LYS A 144 17.27 -9.69 15.19
CA LYS A 144 17.90 -10.73 16.01
C LYS A 144 16.86 -11.73 16.56
N ILE A 145 15.71 -11.25 17.07
CA ILE A 145 14.61 -12.13 17.51
C ILE A 145 14.13 -13.02 16.36
N TYR A 146 14.02 -12.52 15.13
CA TYR A 146 13.62 -13.32 13.99
C TYR A 146 14.68 -14.37 13.62
N ASN A 147 15.95 -14.04 13.72
CA ASN A 147 17.04 -14.96 13.46
C ASN A 147 17.13 -16.09 14.52
N GLU A 148 16.80 -15.79 15.78
CA GLU A 148 16.97 -16.70 16.92
C GLU A 148 15.68 -17.47 17.30
N ARG A 149 14.53 -17.16 16.72
CA ARG A 149 13.27 -17.84 17.05
C ARG A 149 13.30 -19.32 16.66
N SER A 150 12.59 -20.14 17.44
CA SER A 150 12.55 -21.60 17.23
C SER A 150 11.76 -22.01 15.97
N GLU A 151 10.73 -21.23 15.60
CA GLU A 151 9.90 -21.51 14.44
C GLU A 151 10.28 -20.61 13.27
N ARG A 152 10.68 -21.21 12.14
CA ARG A 152 11.07 -20.51 10.91
C ARG A 152 12.12 -19.40 11.16
N PRO A 153 13.28 -19.72 11.78
CA PRO A 153 14.33 -18.74 11.99
C PRO A 153 14.76 -18.13 10.66
N THR A 154 15.15 -16.87 10.69
CA THR A 154 15.76 -16.18 9.55
C THR A 154 17.28 -16.20 9.66
N SER A 155 17.98 -15.63 8.66
CA SER A 155 19.44 -15.55 8.63
C SER A 155 19.91 -14.19 8.11
N TRP A 156 19.19 -13.12 8.47
CA TRP A 156 19.53 -11.76 8.06
C TRP A 156 20.84 -11.30 8.67
N GLN A 157 21.63 -10.57 7.91
CA GLN A 157 22.92 -9.99 8.31
C GLN A 157 22.83 -8.48 8.17
N GLU A 158 22.63 -7.79 9.29
CA GLU A 158 22.51 -6.34 9.32
C GLU A 158 23.87 -5.66 9.37
N VAL A 159 24.07 -4.69 8.48
CA VAL A 159 25.27 -3.84 8.45
C VAL A 159 24.83 -2.40 8.75
N LEU A 160 25.04 -1.97 9.99
CA LEU A 160 24.59 -0.65 10.47
C LEU A 160 25.64 0.43 10.18
N TYR A 161 25.14 1.55 9.66
CA TYR A 161 25.80 2.85 9.66
C TYR A 161 24.96 3.87 10.43
N THR A 162 25.56 4.63 11.35
CA THR A 162 24.92 5.75 12.04
C THR A 162 25.73 7.03 11.83
N GLY A 163 25.03 8.15 11.70
CA GLY A 163 25.63 9.47 11.53
C GLY A 163 24.62 10.46 10.94
N ASP A 164 24.92 11.75 11.03
CA ASP A 164 24.04 12.82 10.54
C ASP A 164 23.90 12.80 9.00
N ASP A 165 24.88 12.23 8.31
CA ASP A 165 24.93 12.10 6.85
C ASP A 165 24.39 10.73 6.34
N PHE A 166 23.59 10.03 7.14
CA PHE A 166 23.13 8.67 6.85
C PHE A 166 22.42 8.51 5.49
N LEU A 167 21.66 9.52 5.05
CA LEU A 167 20.96 9.51 3.76
C LEU A 167 21.95 9.64 2.59
N GLU A 168 22.83 10.65 2.67
CA GLU A 168 23.88 10.90 1.67
C GLU A 168 24.83 9.72 1.58
N LYS A 169 25.14 9.11 2.71
CA LYS A 169 25.98 7.92 2.83
C LYS A 169 25.35 6.72 2.13
N MET A 170 24.06 6.46 2.38
CA MET A 170 23.30 5.40 1.69
C MET A 170 23.39 5.56 0.18
N ILE A 171 23.12 6.76 -0.31
CA ILE A 171 23.13 7.06 -1.75
C ILE A 171 24.54 6.91 -2.34
N ALA A 172 25.55 7.47 -1.66
CA ALA A 172 26.94 7.45 -2.14
C ALA A 172 27.54 6.04 -2.18
N GLU A 173 27.20 5.17 -1.23
CA GLU A 173 27.72 3.80 -1.18
C GLU A 173 27.08 2.88 -2.21
N GLY A 174 25.79 3.09 -2.57
CA GLY A 174 25.09 2.29 -3.57
C GLY A 174 25.07 0.80 -3.25
N LYS A 175 24.93 0.41 -1.98
CA LYS A 175 25.01 -0.97 -1.50
C LYS A 175 23.75 -1.81 -1.78
N GLY A 176 22.65 -1.17 -2.16
CA GLY A 176 21.39 -1.86 -2.43
C GLY A 176 20.61 -1.25 -3.57
N ASN A 177 19.50 -1.89 -3.94
CA ASN A 177 18.64 -1.52 -5.05
C ASN A 177 17.16 -1.37 -4.65
N VAL A 178 16.83 -1.66 -3.40
CA VAL A 178 15.52 -1.44 -2.80
C VAL A 178 15.69 -0.85 -1.41
N VAL A 179 15.06 0.30 -1.14
CA VAL A 179 15.04 0.90 0.20
C VAL A 179 13.69 0.67 0.87
N VAL A 180 13.72 0.22 2.13
CA VAL A 180 12.58 0.09 3.03
C VAL A 180 12.50 1.32 3.91
N LEU A 181 11.33 1.97 3.93
CA LEU A 181 11.05 3.18 4.70
C LEU A 181 9.91 2.92 5.69
N ALA A 182 10.20 2.86 6.98
CA ALA A 182 9.19 2.77 8.03
C ALA A 182 9.69 3.47 9.30
N GLY A 183 9.32 4.72 9.49
CA GLY A 183 9.79 5.58 10.58
C GLY A 183 9.08 6.92 10.55
N ASN A 184 9.82 7.97 10.77
CA ASN A 184 9.32 9.35 10.84
C ASN A 184 8.59 9.76 9.56
N ASN A 185 7.26 9.98 9.66
CA ASN A 185 6.42 10.30 8.51
C ASN A 185 6.66 11.72 7.97
N GLY A 186 7.09 12.63 8.83
CA GLY A 186 7.44 14.00 8.46
C GLY A 186 8.62 14.06 7.48
N LYS A 187 9.58 13.15 7.61
CA LYS A 187 10.78 13.06 6.75
C LYS A 187 10.56 12.16 5.52
N LYS A 188 9.64 11.22 5.60
CA LYS A 188 9.48 10.10 4.66
C LYS A 188 9.35 10.51 3.20
N THR A 189 8.55 11.53 2.89
CA THR A 189 8.39 12.01 1.50
C THR A 189 9.74 12.45 0.90
N GLY A 190 10.58 13.11 1.70
CA GLY A 190 11.95 13.49 1.30
C GLY A 190 12.83 12.28 1.01
N TYR A 191 12.73 11.23 1.83
CA TYR A 191 13.47 9.97 1.62
C TYR A 191 13.02 9.24 0.36
N VAL A 192 11.69 9.18 0.11
CA VAL A 192 11.14 8.61 -1.14
C VAL A 192 11.71 9.34 -2.35
N LYS A 193 11.69 10.69 -2.31
CA LYS A 193 12.23 11.51 -3.41
C LYS A 193 13.72 11.26 -3.62
N ALA A 194 14.52 11.27 -2.57
CA ALA A 194 15.97 11.09 -2.65
C ALA A 194 16.34 9.70 -3.21
N ALA A 195 15.63 8.65 -2.79
CA ALA A 195 15.83 7.31 -3.30
C ALA A 195 15.47 7.20 -4.80
N VAL A 196 14.33 7.77 -5.20
CA VAL A 196 13.92 7.81 -6.62
C VAL A 196 14.90 8.61 -7.47
N ASP A 197 15.39 9.75 -6.98
CA ASP A 197 16.39 10.56 -7.67
C ASP A 197 17.72 9.79 -7.88
N ALA A 198 18.03 8.87 -6.98
CA ALA A 198 19.19 7.98 -7.08
C ALA A 198 18.94 6.68 -7.87
N GLY A 199 17.73 6.49 -8.42
CA GLY A 199 17.37 5.28 -9.16
C GLY A 199 17.16 4.04 -8.28
N ILE A 200 16.90 4.23 -6.96
CA ILE A 200 16.67 3.15 -6.00
C ILE A 200 15.16 2.90 -5.92
N ASN A 201 14.75 1.63 -5.97
CA ASN A 201 13.37 1.23 -5.75
C ASN A 201 12.96 1.43 -4.29
N VAL A 202 11.69 1.74 -4.04
CA VAL A 202 11.18 2.09 -2.72
C VAL A 202 10.03 1.18 -2.31
N LEU A 203 10.13 0.58 -1.13
CA LEU A 203 9.03 -0.05 -0.41
C LEU A 203 8.78 0.75 0.87
N SER A 204 7.71 1.52 0.89
CA SER A 204 7.46 2.50 1.97
C SER A 204 6.24 2.14 2.79
N ASP A 205 6.39 2.21 4.11
CA ASP A 205 5.23 2.18 5.01
C ASP A 205 4.41 3.47 4.86
N LYS A 206 3.12 3.35 5.15
CA LYS A 206 2.17 4.48 5.16
C LYS A 206 2.34 5.35 6.43
N PRO A 207 1.93 6.62 6.40
CA PRO A 207 1.68 7.44 5.22
C PRO A 207 2.97 7.92 4.56
N MET A 208 2.97 8.01 3.23
CA MET A 208 4.12 8.59 2.49
C MET A 208 4.09 10.11 2.44
N ALA A 209 2.93 10.72 2.70
CA ALA A 209 2.75 12.17 2.80
C ALA A 209 1.73 12.50 3.89
N ILE A 210 1.99 13.54 4.69
CA ILE A 210 1.15 13.94 5.83
C ILE A 210 0.53 15.33 5.69
N ASP A 211 0.81 16.04 4.60
CA ASP A 211 0.24 17.35 4.27
C ASP A 211 0.23 17.58 2.76
N GLN A 212 -0.43 18.67 2.30
CA GLN A 212 -0.55 19.00 0.88
C GLN A 212 0.78 19.36 0.21
N GLN A 213 1.74 19.91 0.94
CA GLN A 213 3.07 20.22 0.40
C GLN A 213 3.84 18.93 0.12
N LYS A 214 3.80 18.00 1.08
CA LYS A 214 4.42 16.67 0.91
C LYS A 214 3.69 15.85 -0.14
N PHE A 215 2.35 15.96 -0.23
CA PHE A 215 1.60 15.32 -1.31
C PHE A 215 2.05 15.78 -2.69
N ALA A 216 2.19 17.09 -2.92
CA ALA A 216 2.65 17.61 -4.21
C ALA A 216 4.05 17.07 -4.59
N MET A 217 4.97 16.98 -3.62
CA MET A 217 6.29 16.36 -3.82
C MET A 217 6.17 14.87 -4.13
N LEU A 218 5.32 14.13 -3.40
CA LEU A 218 5.10 12.70 -3.60
C LEU A 218 4.50 12.42 -4.97
N GLU A 219 3.46 13.15 -5.38
CA GLU A 219 2.81 13.01 -6.69
C GLU A 219 3.84 13.15 -7.81
N GLN A 220 4.63 14.24 -7.79
CA GLN A 220 5.70 14.45 -8.77
C GLN A 220 6.70 13.29 -8.78
N THR A 221 7.12 12.85 -7.60
CA THR A 221 8.09 11.75 -7.46
C THR A 221 7.54 10.43 -8.04
N LEU A 222 6.28 10.09 -7.74
CA LEU A 222 5.62 8.88 -8.28
C LEU A 222 5.46 8.92 -9.80
N LEU A 223 5.23 10.10 -10.37
CA LEU A 223 5.12 10.27 -11.83
C LEU A 223 6.50 10.19 -12.51
N GLU A 224 7.56 10.65 -11.87
CA GLU A 224 8.93 10.65 -12.40
C GLU A 224 9.65 9.31 -12.21
N ALA A 225 9.28 8.52 -11.21
CA ALA A 225 9.97 7.30 -10.81
C ALA A 225 10.25 6.33 -11.98
N PRO A 226 9.31 6.02 -12.89
CA PRO A 226 9.59 5.11 -14.01
C PRO A 226 10.67 5.64 -14.97
N ALA A 227 10.71 6.94 -15.21
CA ALA A 227 11.73 7.55 -16.06
C ALA A 227 13.13 7.54 -15.43
N LYS A 228 13.19 7.41 -14.10
CA LYS A 228 14.45 7.27 -13.32
C LYS A 228 14.83 5.81 -13.07
N GLY A 229 14.08 4.85 -13.62
CA GLY A 229 14.30 3.41 -13.42
C GLY A 229 13.98 2.95 -12.00
N SER A 230 13.13 3.68 -11.28
CA SER A 230 12.74 3.40 -9.91
C SER A 230 11.27 3.00 -9.83
N MET A 231 10.96 2.12 -8.92
CA MET A 231 9.60 1.66 -8.58
C MET A 231 9.31 2.05 -7.13
N VAL A 232 8.16 2.68 -6.89
CA VAL A 232 7.70 3.06 -5.54
C VAL A 232 6.42 2.31 -5.24
N TYR A 233 6.38 1.60 -4.11
CA TYR A 233 5.20 0.87 -3.66
C TYR A 233 4.97 1.10 -2.17
N ASP A 234 3.71 1.24 -1.77
CA ASP A 234 3.36 1.42 -0.37
C ASP A 234 2.85 0.13 0.30
N ILE A 235 3.09 0.04 1.60
CA ILE A 235 2.75 -1.14 2.40
C ILE A 235 1.28 -1.03 2.85
N MET A 236 0.36 -1.64 2.08
CA MET A 236 -1.07 -1.69 2.37
C MET A 236 -1.49 -3.08 2.88
N THR A 237 -1.17 -3.39 4.12
CA THR A 237 -1.40 -4.71 4.75
C THR A 237 -2.88 -5.07 4.87
N GLU A 238 -3.76 -4.07 5.03
CA GLU A 238 -5.19 -4.31 5.22
C GLU A 238 -5.90 -4.84 3.97
N ARG A 239 -5.27 -4.73 2.79
CA ARG A 239 -5.74 -5.40 1.57
C ARG A 239 -5.72 -6.92 1.68
N SER A 240 -4.83 -7.48 2.52
CA SER A 240 -4.64 -8.92 2.76
C SER A 240 -5.26 -9.38 4.08
N GLU A 241 -6.00 -8.54 4.78
CA GLU A 241 -6.82 -8.92 5.93
C GLU A 241 -8.07 -9.64 5.41
N ILE A 242 -8.34 -10.84 5.94
CA ILE A 242 -9.31 -11.77 5.34
C ILE A 242 -10.75 -11.22 5.28
N ASN A 243 -11.19 -10.45 6.29
CA ASN A 243 -12.53 -9.87 6.27
C ASN A 243 -12.62 -8.76 5.22
N ASN A 244 -11.58 -7.92 5.07
CA ASN A 244 -11.51 -6.91 4.03
C ASN A 244 -11.42 -7.53 2.62
N GLU A 245 -10.66 -8.61 2.48
CA GLU A 245 -10.54 -9.35 1.23
C GLU A 245 -11.89 -9.96 0.82
N LEU A 246 -12.56 -10.66 1.75
CA LEU A 246 -13.88 -11.24 1.50
C LEU A 246 -14.96 -10.17 1.32
N GLN A 247 -14.92 -9.04 2.03
CA GLN A 247 -15.86 -7.93 1.80
C GLN A 247 -15.81 -7.48 0.34
N ARG A 248 -14.61 -7.28 -0.24
CA ARG A 248 -14.46 -6.89 -1.66
C ARG A 248 -14.96 -7.98 -2.62
N VAL A 249 -14.64 -9.24 -2.33
CA VAL A 249 -15.07 -10.37 -3.16
C VAL A 249 -16.60 -10.54 -3.16
N LEU A 250 -17.24 -10.37 -2.00
CA LEU A 250 -18.70 -10.45 -1.89
C LEU A 250 -19.40 -9.25 -2.55
N VAL A 251 -18.83 -8.04 -2.42
CA VAL A 251 -19.31 -6.82 -3.11
C VAL A 251 -19.24 -6.98 -4.64
N ALA A 252 -18.22 -7.66 -5.16
CA ALA A 252 -18.11 -7.92 -6.59
C ALA A 252 -19.14 -8.95 -7.12
N ASN A 253 -19.81 -9.72 -6.23
CA ASN A 253 -20.81 -10.71 -6.63
C ASN A 253 -22.19 -10.07 -6.79
N LYS A 254 -22.59 -9.79 -8.02
CA LYS A 254 -23.87 -9.13 -8.33
C LYS A 254 -25.12 -9.93 -7.97
N ASP A 255 -25.03 -11.25 -7.90
CA ASP A 255 -26.18 -12.07 -7.48
C ASP A 255 -26.50 -11.85 -6.01
N LEU A 256 -25.47 -11.73 -5.18
CA LEU A 256 -25.58 -11.50 -3.74
C LEU A 256 -25.75 -10.03 -3.38
N PHE A 257 -24.86 -9.17 -3.88
CA PHE A 257 -24.76 -7.76 -3.50
C PHE A 257 -25.67 -6.84 -4.31
N GLY A 258 -25.93 -7.18 -5.58
CA GLY A 258 -26.59 -6.31 -6.53
C GLY A 258 -25.69 -5.23 -7.08
N GLU A 259 -26.23 -4.02 -7.25
CA GLU A 259 -25.46 -2.84 -7.64
C GLU A 259 -25.09 -2.02 -6.39
N MET A 260 -23.92 -1.40 -6.41
CA MET A 260 -23.48 -0.51 -5.31
C MET A 260 -24.40 0.70 -5.23
N GLU A 261 -24.90 1.00 -4.04
CA GLU A 261 -25.67 2.20 -3.79
C GLU A 261 -24.77 3.44 -3.86
N LYS A 262 -25.35 4.59 -4.12
CA LYS A 262 -24.60 5.86 -4.07
C LYS A 262 -24.65 6.50 -2.70
N GLY A 263 -25.68 6.22 -1.91
CA GLY A 263 -25.92 6.84 -0.62
C GLY A 263 -26.11 8.37 -0.72
N THR A 264 -26.17 9.00 0.44
CA THR A 264 -26.18 10.47 0.60
C THR A 264 -25.04 10.91 1.54
N PRO A 265 -24.72 12.18 1.66
CA PRO A 265 -23.75 12.64 2.65
C PRO A 265 -24.12 12.28 4.11
N GLU A 266 -25.41 12.27 4.44
CA GLU A 266 -25.94 11.93 5.77
C GLU A 266 -25.95 10.41 6.01
N ASP A 267 -26.27 9.64 4.96
CA ASP A 267 -26.29 8.17 4.98
C ASP A 267 -25.44 7.60 3.84
N PRO A 268 -24.11 7.62 3.96
CA PRO A 268 -23.19 7.21 2.91
C PRO A 268 -23.32 5.71 2.57
N ALA A 269 -23.05 5.36 1.32
CA ALA A 269 -23.06 3.99 0.86
C ALA A 269 -21.87 3.19 1.41
N ILE A 270 -20.77 3.87 1.73
CA ILE A 270 -19.60 3.26 2.37
C ILE A 270 -19.26 4.05 3.63
N THR A 271 -19.17 3.34 4.74
CA THR A 271 -18.62 3.87 6.00
C THR A 271 -17.49 2.95 6.45
N LYS A 272 -16.36 3.54 6.82
CA LYS A 272 -15.26 2.83 7.49
C LYS A 272 -14.79 3.66 8.68
N GLU A 273 -14.84 3.04 9.86
CA GLU A 273 -14.40 3.64 11.10
C GLU A 273 -13.41 2.72 11.81
N SER A 274 -12.38 3.31 12.40
CA SER A 274 -11.43 2.59 13.23
C SER A 274 -11.18 3.36 14.53
N VAL A 275 -11.27 2.66 15.67
CA VAL A 275 -11.00 3.23 16.99
C VAL A 275 -9.77 2.54 17.57
N HIS A 276 -8.79 3.35 17.97
CA HIS A 276 -7.50 2.91 18.49
C HIS A 276 -7.27 3.45 19.90
N HIS A 277 -6.23 2.92 20.55
CA HIS A 277 -5.83 3.34 21.89
C HIS A 277 -4.33 3.64 21.94
N PHE A 278 -3.96 4.75 22.60
CA PHE A 278 -2.56 5.10 22.81
C PHE A 278 -1.88 4.09 23.73
N PHE A 279 -2.53 3.78 24.84
CA PHE A 279 -2.07 2.79 25.79
C PHE A 279 -2.85 1.48 25.62
N LYS A 280 -2.15 0.40 25.35
CA LYS A 280 -2.69 -0.94 25.21
C LYS A 280 -1.63 -1.99 25.52
N TYR A 281 -2.07 -3.23 25.76
CA TYR A 281 -1.19 -4.37 25.93
C TYR A 281 -1.02 -5.12 24.60
N VAL A 282 0.21 -5.45 24.25
CA VAL A 282 0.54 -6.28 23.11
C VAL A 282 1.37 -7.45 23.62
N SER A 283 0.91 -8.67 23.38
CA SER A 283 1.55 -9.91 23.90
C SER A 283 1.76 -9.86 25.43
N GLY A 284 0.79 -9.29 26.16
CA GLY A 284 0.83 -9.19 27.62
C GLY A 284 1.77 -8.12 28.19
N GLN A 285 2.40 -7.30 27.34
CA GLN A 285 3.28 -6.20 27.74
C GLN A 285 2.68 -4.85 27.34
N PRO A 286 2.85 -3.79 28.17
CA PRO A 286 2.44 -2.44 27.79
C PRO A 286 3.19 -2.00 26.53
N LEU A 287 2.45 -1.52 25.54
CA LEU A 287 3.06 -0.93 24.34
C LEU A 287 3.66 0.43 24.69
N ARG A 288 4.98 0.55 24.61
CA ARG A 288 5.69 1.83 24.73
C ARG A 288 5.76 2.52 23.37
N ARG A 289 5.52 3.83 23.39
CA ARG A 289 5.61 4.68 22.18
C ARG A 289 6.75 5.66 22.33
N PRO A 290 7.52 5.94 21.28
CA PRO A 290 8.53 6.98 21.30
C PRO A 290 7.86 8.36 21.43
N GLU A 291 8.59 9.35 21.95
CA GLU A 291 8.07 10.70 22.18
C GLU A 291 7.61 11.38 20.90
N TRP A 292 8.37 11.22 19.79
CA TRP A 292 8.04 11.79 18.48
C TRP A 292 6.70 11.30 17.90
N TYR A 293 6.19 10.16 18.39
CA TYR A 293 4.89 9.64 17.97
C TYR A 293 3.72 10.58 18.31
N PHE A 294 3.89 11.43 19.33
CA PHE A 294 2.89 12.40 19.77
C PHE A 294 3.00 13.74 19.05
N ASP A 295 4.05 13.95 18.27
CA ASP A 295 4.25 15.12 17.44
C ASP A 295 3.61 14.92 16.07
N VAL A 296 2.57 15.69 15.78
CA VAL A 296 1.84 15.58 14.51
C VAL A 296 2.64 16.05 13.29
N ASP A 297 3.70 16.82 13.49
CA ASP A 297 4.63 17.23 12.42
C ASP A 297 5.58 16.09 12.03
N GLN A 298 5.80 15.14 12.94
CA GLN A 298 6.62 13.95 12.72
C GLN A 298 5.78 12.72 12.37
N GLN A 299 4.70 12.46 13.12
CA GLN A 299 3.82 11.29 12.92
C GLN A 299 2.75 11.53 11.85
N GLY A 300 2.27 12.77 11.72
CA GLY A 300 1.05 13.10 11.01
C GLY A 300 -0.17 13.08 11.94
N GLU A 301 -1.18 13.88 11.63
CA GLU A 301 -2.46 13.83 12.32
C GLU A 301 -3.21 12.52 12.01
N GLY A 302 -4.12 12.09 12.87
CA GLY A 302 -4.89 10.85 12.69
C GLY A 302 -5.61 10.77 11.34
N ILE A 303 -6.08 11.92 10.84
CA ILE A 303 -6.76 12.03 9.53
C ILE A 303 -5.86 11.73 8.33
N VAL A 304 -4.54 11.69 8.48
CA VAL A 304 -3.58 11.33 7.42
C VAL A 304 -2.82 10.03 7.69
N ASP A 305 -2.90 9.49 8.91
CA ASP A 305 -2.19 8.27 9.29
C ASP A 305 -3.05 7.01 9.08
N VAL A 306 -3.90 6.65 10.02
CA VAL A 306 -4.68 5.40 9.95
C VAL A 306 -5.70 5.42 8.82
N THR A 307 -6.30 6.58 8.55
CA THR A 307 -7.26 6.74 7.45
C THR A 307 -6.68 6.36 6.08
N THR A 308 -5.35 6.35 5.91
CA THR A 308 -4.70 5.89 4.69
C THR A 308 -5.13 4.47 4.32
N HIS A 309 -5.15 3.54 5.29
CA HIS A 309 -5.66 2.18 5.06
C HIS A 309 -7.15 2.16 4.69
N LEU A 310 -7.96 2.98 5.36
CA LEU A 310 -9.40 2.99 5.14
C LEU A 310 -9.76 3.57 3.77
N VAL A 311 -9.08 4.64 3.35
CA VAL A 311 -9.22 5.23 2.00
C VAL A 311 -8.77 4.24 0.93
N ASP A 312 -7.67 3.55 1.13
CA ASP A 312 -7.18 2.50 0.24
C ASP A 312 -8.22 1.39 0.02
N LEU A 313 -8.81 0.88 1.11
CA LEU A 313 -9.86 -0.14 1.04
C LEU A 313 -11.13 0.36 0.34
N VAL A 314 -11.49 1.64 0.48
CA VAL A 314 -12.58 2.27 -0.26
C VAL A 314 -12.28 2.27 -1.76
N GLN A 315 -11.07 2.71 -2.16
CA GLN A 315 -10.65 2.73 -3.56
C GLN A 315 -10.69 1.34 -4.19
N CYS A 316 -10.12 0.35 -3.52
CA CYS A 316 -10.14 -1.05 -3.95
C CYS A 316 -11.56 -1.65 -4.05
N THR A 317 -12.54 -1.07 -3.34
CA THR A 317 -13.93 -1.54 -3.35
C THR A 317 -14.75 -0.86 -4.44
N VAL A 318 -14.60 0.46 -4.61
CA VAL A 318 -15.39 1.27 -5.56
C VAL A 318 -14.85 1.14 -6.98
N MET A 319 -13.52 1.14 -7.12
CA MET A 319 -12.81 1.14 -8.41
C MET A 319 -11.70 0.07 -8.42
N PRO A 320 -12.06 -1.23 -8.28
CA PRO A 320 -11.08 -2.31 -8.22
C PRO A 320 -10.26 -2.37 -9.52
N GLU A 321 -8.93 -2.28 -9.38
CA GLU A 321 -7.98 -2.34 -10.50
C GLU A 321 -8.25 -1.32 -11.63
N GLN A 322 -8.84 -0.16 -11.28
CA GLN A 322 -9.11 0.93 -12.21
C GLN A 322 -8.28 2.16 -11.82
N GLU A 323 -7.87 2.92 -12.83
CA GLU A 323 -7.22 4.21 -12.60
C GLU A 323 -8.21 5.22 -12.01
N ILE A 324 -7.75 5.99 -11.02
CA ILE A 324 -8.51 7.07 -10.37
C ILE A 324 -7.86 8.40 -10.75
N ASP A 325 -8.60 9.27 -11.41
CA ASP A 325 -8.23 10.67 -11.58
C ASP A 325 -8.83 11.47 -10.40
N TYR A 326 -8.02 11.73 -9.37
CA TYR A 326 -8.51 12.37 -8.15
C TYR A 326 -9.15 13.74 -8.39
N LYS A 327 -8.79 14.43 -9.50
CA LYS A 327 -9.37 15.73 -9.87
C LYS A 327 -10.80 15.64 -10.41
N LYS A 328 -11.21 14.45 -10.86
CA LYS A 328 -12.55 14.19 -11.44
C LYS A 328 -13.38 13.25 -10.58
N ASP A 329 -12.74 12.22 -10.04
CA ASP A 329 -13.43 11.10 -9.40
C ASP A 329 -13.65 11.34 -7.91
N ILE A 330 -12.93 12.31 -7.29
CA ILE A 330 -13.01 12.62 -5.85
C ILE A 330 -13.57 14.02 -5.65
N GLU A 331 -14.65 14.11 -4.86
CA GLU A 331 -15.30 15.37 -4.47
C GLU A 331 -15.53 15.40 -2.96
N PHE A 332 -14.89 16.34 -2.25
CA PHE A 332 -15.05 16.51 -0.81
C PHE A 332 -16.38 17.16 -0.45
N THR A 333 -17.02 16.66 0.62
CA THR A 333 -18.22 17.24 1.20
C THR A 333 -17.88 17.96 2.51
N SER A 334 -17.15 17.32 3.41
CA SER A 334 -16.70 17.89 4.67
C SER A 334 -15.54 17.09 5.28
N ALA A 335 -14.77 17.73 6.15
CA ALA A 335 -13.80 17.06 6.99
C ALA A 335 -13.72 17.76 8.35
N ARG A 336 -13.38 17.03 9.39
CA ARG A 336 -13.14 17.55 10.74
C ARG A 336 -12.01 16.80 11.43
N ARG A 337 -11.35 17.49 12.35
CA ARG A 337 -10.29 16.94 13.19
C ARG A 337 -10.47 17.38 14.63
N TRP A 338 -10.00 16.59 15.58
CA TRP A 338 -10.01 16.97 16.98
C TRP A 338 -8.89 16.28 17.74
N ALA A 339 -8.46 16.90 18.84
CA ALA A 339 -7.39 16.38 19.66
C ALA A 339 -7.89 15.34 20.68
N THR A 340 -7.01 14.42 21.05
CA THR A 340 -7.11 13.61 22.26
C THR A 340 -6.23 14.23 23.33
N PRO A 341 -6.78 14.61 24.48
CA PRO A 341 -5.98 15.19 25.56
C PRO A 341 -5.15 14.10 26.26
N ILE A 342 -3.86 14.34 26.36
CA ILE A 342 -2.88 13.45 27.02
C ILE A 342 -2.21 14.21 28.16
N PRO A 343 -2.74 14.19 29.39
CA PRO A 343 -2.08 14.76 30.57
C PRO A 343 -0.76 14.06 30.88
N ILE A 344 0.12 14.72 31.65
CA ILE A 344 1.49 14.22 31.90
C ILE A 344 1.54 12.82 32.55
N ASP A 345 0.59 12.49 33.40
CA ASP A 345 0.49 11.16 34.01
C ASP A 345 0.21 10.08 32.96
N LYS A 346 -0.65 10.35 31.99
CA LYS A 346 -0.94 9.48 30.87
C LYS A 346 0.23 9.42 29.88
N TYR A 347 0.87 10.56 29.62
CA TYR A 347 2.07 10.62 28.77
C TYR A 347 3.19 9.74 29.35
N ARG A 348 3.48 9.89 30.66
CA ARG A 348 4.43 9.03 31.37
C ARG A 348 4.09 7.55 31.26
N LEU A 349 2.81 7.21 31.38
CA LEU A 349 2.38 5.81 31.31
C LEU A 349 2.70 5.17 29.95
N VAL A 350 2.58 5.92 28.86
CA VAL A 350 2.73 5.38 27.49
C VAL A 350 4.13 5.57 26.92
N THR A 351 4.88 6.60 27.35
CA THR A 351 6.26 6.86 26.87
C THR A 351 7.32 6.37 27.86
N GLY A 352 7.03 6.45 29.15
CA GLY A 352 7.99 6.27 30.24
C GLY A 352 8.73 7.55 30.63
N GLN A 353 8.40 8.70 30.03
CA GLN A 353 9.05 10.00 30.26
C GLN A 353 8.25 10.83 31.28
N ASP A 354 8.93 11.59 32.11
CA ASP A 354 8.35 12.39 33.17
C ASP A 354 7.94 13.80 32.74
N GLU A 355 8.42 14.25 31.59
CA GLU A 355 8.22 15.59 31.04
C GLU A 355 7.89 15.51 29.54
N TYR A 356 7.20 16.52 29.01
CA TYR A 356 7.05 16.67 27.56
C TYR A 356 8.37 17.24 27.01
N PRO A 357 8.91 16.70 25.91
CA PRO A 357 10.08 17.27 25.25
C PRO A 357 9.74 18.63 24.63
N ASP A 358 10.76 19.46 24.40
CA ASP A 358 10.61 20.83 23.90
C ASP A 358 9.76 20.94 22.63
N PHE A 359 9.87 19.96 21.73
CA PHE A 359 9.12 19.96 20.47
C PHE A 359 7.61 19.72 20.64
N LEU A 360 7.15 19.20 21.79
CA LEU A 360 5.72 19.03 22.10
C LEU A 360 5.12 20.20 22.87
N LEU A 361 5.94 21.06 23.48
CA LEU A 361 5.44 22.19 24.31
C LEU A 361 4.48 23.14 23.57
N PRO A 362 4.63 23.40 22.24
CA PRO A 362 3.67 24.23 21.50
C PRO A 362 2.23 23.69 21.51
N ASP A 363 2.05 22.37 21.65
CA ASP A 363 0.74 21.70 21.66
C ASP A 363 0.21 21.46 23.08
N VAL A 364 0.92 21.92 24.12
CA VAL A 364 0.48 21.81 25.52
C VAL A 364 -0.44 22.98 25.88
N VAL A 365 -1.69 22.69 26.23
CA VAL A 365 -2.68 23.66 26.66
C VAL A 365 -3.17 23.29 28.05
N ASN A 366 -3.05 24.21 29.02
CA ASN A 366 -3.44 23.95 30.42
C ASN A 366 -2.81 22.63 30.98
N ASP A 367 -1.51 22.52 30.88
CA ASP A 367 -0.70 21.37 31.31
C ASP A 367 -1.11 20.01 30.68
N THR A 368 -1.78 20.04 29.53
CA THR A 368 -2.25 18.85 28.83
C THR A 368 -1.88 18.92 27.35
N LEU A 369 -1.16 17.91 26.88
CA LEU A 369 -0.80 17.78 25.46
C LEU A 369 -2.05 17.48 24.63
N GLN A 370 -2.26 18.25 23.56
CA GLN A 370 -3.38 18.13 22.64
C GLN A 370 -2.93 17.40 21.36
N VAL A 371 -3.09 16.08 21.28
CA VAL A 371 -2.67 15.30 20.14
C VAL A 371 -3.81 15.22 19.12
N TYR A 372 -3.68 15.84 17.95
CA TYR A 372 -4.66 15.80 16.86
C TYR A 372 -4.68 14.43 16.17
N SER A 373 -5.08 13.42 16.90
CA SER A 373 -5.10 12.01 16.48
C SER A 373 -6.41 11.56 15.87
N ASN A 374 -7.44 12.40 15.91
CA ASN A 374 -8.78 12.05 15.44
C ASN A 374 -9.13 12.81 14.16
N GLY A 375 -9.89 12.16 13.29
CA GLY A 375 -10.39 12.79 12.09
C GLY A 375 -11.52 12.04 11.42
N GLU A 376 -12.38 12.80 10.73
CA GLU A 376 -13.44 12.28 9.88
C GLU A 376 -13.43 13.03 8.56
N MET A 377 -13.62 12.32 7.47
CA MET A 377 -13.77 12.88 6.14
C MET A 377 -14.99 12.28 5.46
N ASN A 378 -15.74 13.14 4.78
CA ASN A 378 -16.87 12.78 3.94
C ASN A 378 -16.59 13.27 2.53
N TYR A 379 -16.64 12.34 1.57
CA TYR A 379 -16.34 12.63 0.17
C TYR A 379 -17.14 11.71 -0.76
N ARG A 380 -17.13 12.02 -2.05
CA ARG A 380 -17.61 11.10 -3.08
C ARG A 380 -16.44 10.56 -3.88
N LEU A 381 -16.45 9.25 -4.12
CA LEU A 381 -15.57 8.59 -5.06
C LEU A 381 -16.40 8.00 -6.19
N ASN A 382 -16.20 8.45 -7.41
CA ASN A 382 -16.98 8.04 -8.60
C ASN A 382 -18.50 8.11 -8.36
N GLY A 383 -18.95 9.18 -7.66
CA GLY A 383 -20.35 9.42 -7.32
C GLY A 383 -20.90 8.60 -6.14
N VAL A 384 -20.10 7.75 -5.50
CA VAL A 384 -20.46 6.99 -4.29
C VAL A 384 -20.08 7.83 -3.06
N ASN A 385 -21.06 8.10 -2.17
CA ASN A 385 -20.81 8.81 -0.93
C ASN A 385 -20.11 7.90 0.08
N VAL A 386 -19.04 8.42 0.68
CA VAL A 386 -18.11 7.72 1.56
C VAL A 386 -17.90 8.53 2.84
N ARG A 387 -17.91 7.86 3.98
CA ARG A 387 -17.44 8.38 5.26
C ARG A 387 -16.27 7.52 5.77
N VAL A 388 -15.17 8.18 6.12
CA VAL A 388 -14.02 7.54 6.75
C VAL A 388 -13.71 8.29 8.04
N SER A 389 -13.54 7.57 9.15
CA SER A 389 -13.18 8.15 10.44
C SER A 389 -12.14 7.34 11.19
N VAL A 390 -11.30 8.03 11.94
CA VAL A 390 -10.38 7.47 12.91
C VAL A 390 -10.54 8.17 14.25
N ILE A 391 -10.59 7.38 15.31
CA ILE A 391 -10.72 7.85 16.69
C ILE A 391 -9.61 7.23 17.51
N TRP A 392 -8.91 8.05 18.29
CA TRP A 392 -7.92 7.60 19.25
C TRP A 392 -8.36 7.97 20.66
N ASN A 393 -8.63 6.96 21.47
CA ASN A 393 -8.81 7.09 22.90
C ASN A 393 -7.48 6.86 23.62
N PHE A 394 -7.38 7.28 24.88
CA PHE A 394 -6.14 7.01 25.62
C PHE A 394 -5.99 5.51 25.90
N MET A 395 -7.00 4.88 26.44
CA MET A 395 -7.01 3.47 26.87
C MET A 395 -8.41 2.87 26.67
N ALA A 396 -8.48 1.57 26.35
CA ALA A 396 -9.72 0.82 26.31
C ALA A 396 -10.35 0.70 27.70
N GLU A 397 -11.65 0.34 27.73
CA GLU A 397 -12.35 0.06 28.98
C GLU A 397 -11.68 -1.06 29.79
N VAL A 398 -11.78 -0.96 31.10
CA VAL A 398 -11.20 -1.95 32.01
C VAL A 398 -11.82 -3.33 31.76
N GLY A 399 -10.99 -4.38 31.69
CA GLY A 399 -11.42 -5.75 31.44
C GLY A 399 -11.55 -6.14 29.98
N THR A 400 -11.18 -5.25 29.05
CA THR A 400 -11.14 -5.55 27.61
C THR A 400 -10.04 -6.56 27.31
N GLU A 401 -10.37 -7.66 26.62
CA GLU A 401 -9.37 -8.59 26.09
C GLU A 401 -8.69 -8.00 24.84
N GLY A 402 -7.39 -8.27 24.68
CA GLY A 402 -6.60 -7.77 23.55
C GLY A 402 -6.34 -6.28 23.62
N THR A 403 -6.46 -5.59 22.49
CA THR A 403 -6.18 -4.15 22.39
C THR A 403 -7.38 -3.29 22.77
N GLY A 404 -8.59 -3.82 22.73
CA GLY A 404 -9.85 -3.08 22.83
C GLY A 404 -10.15 -2.20 21.62
N ASP A 405 -9.32 -2.25 20.57
CA ASP A 405 -9.54 -1.52 19.34
C ASP A 405 -10.81 -2.02 18.65
N THR A 406 -11.60 -1.09 18.08
CA THR A 406 -12.83 -1.43 17.35
C THR A 406 -12.73 -1.01 15.89
N HIS A 407 -13.49 -1.71 15.05
CA HIS A 407 -13.61 -1.39 13.65
C HIS A 407 -15.04 -1.62 13.16
N TYR A 408 -15.52 -0.70 12.35
CA TYR A 408 -16.78 -0.82 11.64
C TYR A 408 -16.59 -0.49 10.17
N SER A 409 -17.09 -1.36 9.30
CA SER A 409 -17.11 -1.13 7.85
C SER A 409 -18.42 -1.61 7.28
N VAL A 410 -19.08 -0.79 6.47
CA VAL A 410 -20.24 -1.19 5.68
C VAL A 410 -20.07 -0.75 4.24
N VAL A 411 -20.46 -1.63 3.32
CA VAL A 411 -20.63 -1.36 1.90
C VAL A 411 -22.07 -1.72 1.53
N LYS A 412 -22.87 -0.74 1.08
CA LYS A 412 -24.30 -0.89 0.81
C LYS A 412 -24.53 -1.23 -0.66
N GLY A 413 -25.21 -2.35 -0.88
CA GLY A 413 -25.69 -2.79 -2.20
C GLY A 413 -27.21 -2.83 -2.28
N SER A 414 -27.74 -2.94 -3.49
CA SER A 414 -29.19 -2.97 -3.71
C SER A 414 -29.87 -4.26 -3.22
N LYS A 415 -29.10 -5.36 -3.00
CA LYS A 415 -29.62 -6.63 -2.51
C LYS A 415 -29.09 -7.01 -1.12
N ALA A 416 -27.93 -6.52 -0.73
CA ALA A 416 -27.35 -6.76 0.58
C ALA A 416 -26.35 -5.69 0.97
N ASN A 417 -26.17 -5.47 2.27
CA ASN A 417 -25.02 -4.78 2.82
C ASN A 417 -23.97 -5.83 3.24
N ILE A 418 -22.71 -5.54 3.01
CA ILE A 418 -21.59 -6.35 3.47
C ILE A 418 -20.86 -5.57 4.57
N GLU A 419 -20.87 -6.10 5.79
CA GLU A 419 -20.40 -5.37 6.97
C GLU A 419 -19.26 -6.12 7.66
N ILE A 420 -18.27 -5.36 8.15
CA ILE A 420 -17.26 -5.86 9.09
C ILE A 420 -17.54 -5.17 10.43
N ARG A 421 -17.71 -5.94 11.47
CA ARG A 421 -17.91 -5.44 12.83
C ARG A 421 -16.83 -6.01 13.73
N GLN A 422 -16.22 -5.14 14.54
CA GLN A 422 -15.24 -5.48 15.56
C GLN A 422 -15.53 -4.62 16.78
N GLY A 423 -16.24 -5.17 17.73
CA GLY A 423 -16.63 -4.50 18.97
C GLY A 423 -16.73 -5.50 20.11
N ALA A 424 -17.29 -5.07 21.22
CA ALA A 424 -17.48 -5.93 22.42
C ALA A 424 -18.29 -7.20 22.09
N GLU A 425 -19.35 -7.09 21.28
CA GLU A 425 -20.18 -8.23 20.86
C GLU A 425 -19.41 -9.27 20.03
N GLN A 426 -18.37 -8.83 19.32
CA GLN A 426 -17.47 -9.68 18.55
C GLN A 426 -16.23 -10.11 19.32
N GLY A 427 -16.15 -9.81 20.64
CA GLY A 427 -14.95 -10.03 21.45
C GLY A 427 -13.73 -9.30 20.90
N TYR A 428 -13.94 -8.11 20.32
CA TYR A 428 -12.90 -7.26 19.70
C TYR A 428 -12.13 -7.94 18.54
N LYS A 429 -12.77 -8.92 17.88
CA LYS A 429 -12.22 -9.57 16.66
C LYS A 429 -13.05 -9.18 15.46
N PRO A 430 -12.44 -8.87 14.31
CA PRO A 430 -13.20 -8.53 13.10
C PRO A 430 -14.03 -9.73 12.64
N MET A 431 -15.30 -9.50 12.38
CA MET A 431 -16.24 -10.49 11.86
C MET A 431 -17.01 -9.93 10.68
N LEU A 432 -17.20 -10.75 9.64
CA LEU A 432 -17.88 -10.37 8.41
C LEU A 432 -19.35 -10.79 8.46
N TYR A 433 -20.23 -9.87 8.08
CA TYR A 433 -21.67 -10.08 8.03
C TYR A 433 -22.24 -9.74 6.66
N VAL A 434 -23.28 -10.48 6.26
CA VAL A 434 -24.13 -10.19 5.11
C VAL A 434 -25.51 -9.86 5.64
N VAL A 435 -25.96 -8.62 5.41
CA VAL A 435 -27.31 -8.15 5.78
C VAL A 435 -28.14 -8.05 4.50
N SER A 436 -29.03 -9.00 4.29
CA SER A 436 -29.84 -9.08 3.07
C SER A 436 -30.94 -8.03 3.04
N LYS A 437 -31.19 -7.50 1.85
CA LYS A 437 -32.37 -6.67 1.51
C LYS A 437 -33.40 -7.45 0.69
N MET A 438 -33.14 -8.73 0.44
CA MET A 438 -34.11 -9.63 -0.19
C MET A 438 -35.25 -9.92 0.78
N GLY A 439 -36.48 -10.02 0.28
CA GLY A 439 -37.66 -10.26 1.11
C GLY A 439 -37.77 -11.68 1.66
N ASP A 440 -36.99 -12.64 1.12
CA ASP A 440 -37.03 -14.07 1.50
C ASP A 440 -35.64 -14.51 2.01
N ASP A 441 -35.59 -14.87 3.29
CA ASP A 441 -34.38 -15.37 3.95
C ASP A 441 -33.87 -16.69 3.35
N ALA A 442 -34.76 -17.57 2.87
CA ALA A 442 -34.34 -18.83 2.27
C ALA A 442 -33.64 -18.60 0.93
N GLU A 443 -34.13 -17.66 0.13
CA GLU A 443 -33.48 -17.25 -1.11
C GLU A 443 -32.13 -16.58 -0.84
N ALA A 444 -32.09 -15.66 0.13
CA ALA A 444 -30.88 -14.96 0.54
C ALA A 444 -29.80 -15.94 1.02
N GLU A 445 -30.16 -16.87 1.92
CA GLU A 445 -29.24 -17.89 2.42
C GLU A 445 -28.74 -18.81 1.31
N SER A 446 -29.63 -19.27 0.43
CA SER A 446 -29.27 -20.12 -0.71
C SER A 446 -28.28 -19.42 -1.64
N THR A 447 -28.50 -18.12 -1.90
CA THR A 447 -27.60 -17.30 -2.73
C THR A 447 -26.25 -17.13 -2.07
N LEU A 448 -26.20 -16.79 -0.77
CA LEU A 448 -24.97 -16.65 -0.02
C LEU A 448 -24.17 -17.97 0.01
N ARG A 449 -24.83 -19.10 0.33
CA ARG A 449 -24.16 -20.42 0.31
C ARG A 449 -23.62 -20.78 -1.08
N ARG A 450 -24.34 -20.45 -2.15
CA ARG A 450 -23.86 -20.67 -3.52
C ARG A 450 -22.65 -19.81 -3.83
N THR A 451 -22.65 -18.53 -3.42
CA THR A 451 -21.52 -17.62 -3.56
C THR A 451 -20.29 -18.15 -2.85
N LEU A 452 -20.40 -18.52 -1.55
CA LEU A 452 -19.26 -19.05 -0.80
C LEU A 452 -18.73 -20.36 -1.39
N ARG A 453 -19.60 -21.25 -1.86
CA ARG A 453 -19.16 -22.47 -2.56
C ARG A 453 -18.36 -22.16 -3.83
N SER A 454 -18.68 -21.12 -4.57
CA SER A 454 -17.90 -20.72 -5.74
C SER A 454 -16.50 -20.23 -5.40
N LEU A 455 -16.29 -19.77 -4.16
CA LEU A 455 -15.01 -19.28 -3.63
C LEU A 455 -14.17 -20.37 -2.95
N SER A 456 -14.69 -21.61 -2.81
CA SER A 456 -14.06 -22.67 -2.00
C SER A 456 -12.65 -23.09 -2.42
N ASN A 457 -12.27 -22.87 -3.69
CA ASN A 457 -10.89 -23.13 -4.15
C ASN A 457 -9.87 -22.11 -3.64
N GLU A 458 -10.32 -20.89 -3.39
CA GLU A 458 -9.48 -19.77 -2.95
C GLU A 458 -9.58 -19.58 -1.43
N TYR A 459 -10.79 -19.74 -0.89
CA TYR A 459 -11.13 -19.61 0.53
C TYR A 459 -11.80 -20.90 1.01
N PRO A 460 -11.03 -21.96 1.29
CA PRO A 460 -11.60 -23.24 1.70
C PRO A 460 -12.21 -23.16 3.10
N GLY A 461 -13.35 -23.84 3.26
CA GLY A 461 -13.97 -24.00 4.58
C GLY A 461 -14.86 -22.85 5.05
N LEU A 462 -15.13 -21.84 4.20
CA LEU A 462 -16.11 -20.79 4.53
C LEU A 462 -17.50 -21.39 4.76
N ASP A 463 -18.18 -20.96 5.82
CA ASP A 463 -19.56 -21.31 6.14
C ASP A 463 -20.32 -20.06 6.61
N ILE A 464 -21.59 -20.19 6.95
CA ILE A 464 -22.43 -19.12 7.46
C ILE A 464 -23.17 -19.54 8.73
N LYS A 465 -23.43 -18.56 9.58
CA LYS A 465 -24.27 -18.67 10.77
C LYS A 465 -25.30 -17.56 10.72
N LYS A 466 -26.61 -17.91 10.73
CA LYS A 466 -27.67 -16.91 10.86
C LYS A 466 -27.61 -16.29 12.25
N THR A 467 -27.54 -14.95 12.33
CA THR A 467 -27.41 -14.17 13.58
C THR A 467 -28.68 -13.40 13.92
N ALA A 468 -29.44 -12.99 12.90
CA ALA A 468 -30.73 -12.32 13.05
C ALA A 468 -31.60 -12.54 11.78
N ASP A 469 -32.79 -11.98 11.76
CA ASP A 469 -33.60 -11.92 10.53
C ASP A 469 -32.85 -11.13 9.47
N HIS A 470 -32.76 -11.69 8.27
CA HIS A 470 -32.01 -11.14 7.13
C HIS A 470 -30.49 -10.97 7.34
N GLU A 471 -29.90 -11.57 8.40
CA GLU A 471 -28.49 -11.38 8.73
C GLU A 471 -27.75 -12.71 8.95
N TRP A 472 -26.58 -12.84 8.30
CA TRP A 472 -25.67 -13.99 8.45
C TRP A 472 -24.23 -13.50 8.70
N GLN A 473 -23.60 -14.10 9.70
CA GLN A 473 -22.14 -14.04 9.86
C GLN A 473 -21.49 -15.02 8.90
N VAL A 474 -20.46 -14.58 8.19
CA VAL A 474 -19.56 -15.47 7.44
C VAL A 474 -18.56 -16.07 8.43
N VAL A 475 -18.59 -17.40 8.55
CA VAL A 475 -17.66 -18.13 9.42
C VAL A 475 -16.39 -18.40 8.67
N ILE A 476 -15.29 -17.84 9.13
CA ILE A 476 -13.98 -17.90 8.48
C ILE A 476 -13.09 -18.86 9.28
N PRO A 477 -12.59 -19.97 8.66
CA PRO A 477 -11.67 -20.89 9.33
C PRO A 477 -10.36 -20.20 9.74
N SER A 478 -9.86 -20.52 10.92
CA SER A 478 -8.60 -19.97 11.46
C SER A 478 -7.38 -20.21 10.56
N GLU A 479 -7.41 -21.31 9.80
CA GLU A 479 -6.32 -21.76 8.92
C GLU A 479 -6.05 -20.80 7.75
N ILE A 480 -7.05 -20.02 7.35
CA ILE A 480 -6.90 -19.02 6.26
C ILE A 480 -6.72 -17.60 6.78
N VAL A 481 -6.80 -17.37 8.09
CA VAL A 481 -6.58 -16.06 8.72
C VAL A 481 -5.10 -15.78 8.79
N LYS A 482 -4.66 -14.68 8.17
CA LYS A 482 -3.28 -14.21 8.25
C LYS A 482 -3.10 -13.31 9.46
N THR A 483 -2.03 -13.50 10.22
CA THR A 483 -1.62 -12.54 11.26
C THR A 483 -1.20 -11.21 10.61
N HIS A 484 -1.11 -10.16 11.40
CA HIS A 484 -0.63 -8.85 10.92
C HIS A 484 0.76 -8.97 10.24
N GLU A 485 1.65 -9.74 10.84
CA GLU A 485 2.99 -9.98 10.34
C GLU A 485 2.99 -10.75 9.00
N GLN A 486 2.10 -11.74 8.86
CA GLN A 486 1.98 -12.48 7.59
C GLN A 486 1.42 -11.62 6.45
N ARG A 487 0.67 -10.54 6.77
CA ARG A 487 0.19 -9.58 5.78
C ARG A 487 1.35 -8.77 5.18
N PHE A 488 2.38 -8.42 5.97
CA PHE A 488 3.61 -7.81 5.44
C PHE A 488 4.29 -8.70 4.41
N SER A 489 4.38 -10.00 4.69
CA SER A 489 4.92 -10.96 3.72
C SER A 489 4.09 -11.02 2.42
N SER A 490 2.76 -10.87 2.52
CA SER A 490 1.90 -10.80 1.33
C SER A 490 2.20 -9.56 0.49
N VAL A 491 2.39 -8.40 1.12
CA VAL A 491 2.77 -7.15 0.44
C VAL A 491 4.15 -7.29 -0.20
N MET A 492 5.13 -7.83 0.54
CA MET A 492 6.48 -8.04 0.01
C MET A 492 6.46 -8.96 -1.21
N GLN A 493 5.66 -10.03 -1.21
CA GLN A 493 5.55 -10.92 -2.37
C GLN A 493 4.96 -10.20 -3.59
N VAL A 494 3.93 -9.37 -3.42
CA VAL A 494 3.37 -8.55 -4.49
C VAL A 494 4.42 -7.59 -5.05
N TYR A 495 5.18 -6.94 -4.18
CA TYR A 495 6.23 -6.03 -4.59
C TYR A 495 7.36 -6.74 -5.35
N LEU A 496 7.82 -7.91 -4.90
CA LEU A 496 8.80 -8.73 -5.62
C LEU A 496 8.27 -9.17 -6.99
N ASP A 497 6.98 -9.49 -7.10
CA ASP A 497 6.35 -9.82 -8.39
C ASP A 497 6.31 -8.59 -9.33
N TYR A 498 6.06 -7.38 -8.82
CA TYR A 498 6.16 -6.13 -9.62
C TYR A 498 7.60 -5.84 -10.06
N LEU A 499 8.58 -6.00 -9.18
CA LEU A 499 10.00 -5.86 -9.56
C LEU A 499 10.37 -6.80 -10.73
N LYS A 500 9.92 -8.07 -10.69
CA LYS A 500 10.14 -9.04 -11.79
C LYS A 500 9.41 -8.66 -13.07
N GLN A 501 8.26 -7.99 -12.96
CA GLN A 501 7.50 -7.49 -14.11
C GLN A 501 8.12 -6.23 -14.71
N GLY A 502 8.96 -5.53 -13.93
CA GLY A 502 9.60 -4.28 -14.31
C GLY A 502 8.69 -3.05 -14.23
N GLU A 503 7.44 -3.21 -13.79
CA GLU A 503 6.49 -2.11 -13.67
C GLU A 503 5.42 -2.37 -12.60
N ILE A 504 4.91 -1.29 -12.03
CA ILE A 504 3.66 -1.29 -11.24
C ILE A 504 2.50 -0.98 -12.19
N PRO A 505 1.36 -1.69 -12.11
CA PRO A 505 0.18 -1.37 -12.89
C PRO A 505 -0.22 0.10 -12.79
N ALA A 506 -0.68 0.70 -13.89
CA ALA A 506 -1.06 2.12 -13.92
C ALA A 506 -2.14 2.46 -12.90
N TRP A 507 -3.10 1.56 -12.69
CA TRP A 507 -4.14 1.72 -11.67
C TRP A 507 -3.57 1.76 -10.25
N GLU A 508 -2.55 0.97 -9.93
CA GLU A 508 -1.93 0.94 -8.60
C GLU A 508 -1.26 2.30 -8.29
N ARG A 509 -0.52 2.84 -9.25
CA ARG A 509 0.11 4.17 -9.11
C ARG A 509 -0.93 5.27 -8.96
N SER A 510 -1.98 5.26 -9.80
CA SER A 510 -3.04 6.28 -9.73
C SER A 510 -3.80 6.21 -8.40
N GLN A 511 -4.05 5.01 -7.88
CA GLN A 511 -4.68 4.80 -6.59
C GLN A 511 -3.77 5.21 -5.42
N MET A 512 -2.46 4.99 -5.48
CA MET A 512 -1.53 5.55 -4.50
C MET A 512 -1.60 7.09 -4.47
N ILE A 513 -1.52 7.74 -5.63
CA ILE A 513 -1.64 9.21 -5.73
C ILE A 513 -2.98 9.68 -5.16
N SER A 514 -4.08 9.08 -5.58
CA SER A 514 -5.43 9.46 -5.16
C SER A 514 -5.66 9.26 -3.66
N LYS A 515 -5.08 8.24 -3.06
CA LYS A 515 -5.12 7.96 -1.63
C LYS A 515 -4.47 9.07 -0.82
N TYR A 516 -3.23 9.44 -1.14
CA TYR A 516 -2.50 10.49 -0.44
C TYR A 516 -3.08 11.88 -0.73
N TYR A 517 -3.65 12.12 -1.92
CA TYR A 517 -4.47 13.29 -2.17
C TYR A 517 -5.65 13.36 -1.19
N THR A 518 -6.41 12.27 -1.07
CA THR A 518 -7.63 12.22 -0.26
C THR A 518 -7.34 12.52 1.20
N THR A 519 -6.36 11.87 1.79
CA THR A 519 -6.02 12.05 3.21
C THR A 519 -5.48 13.45 3.52
N THR A 520 -4.55 13.94 2.70
CA THR A 520 -3.93 15.26 2.92
C THR A 520 -4.88 16.41 2.57
N LYS A 521 -5.78 16.23 1.59
CA LYS A 521 -6.84 17.19 1.27
C LYS A 521 -7.87 17.25 2.37
N ALA A 522 -8.26 16.11 2.96
CA ALA A 522 -9.14 16.09 4.13
C ALA A 522 -8.55 16.87 5.30
N LEU A 523 -7.25 16.74 5.56
CA LEU A 523 -6.57 17.52 6.58
C LEU A 523 -6.63 19.03 6.28
N GLU A 524 -6.37 19.42 5.03
CA GLU A 524 -6.48 20.84 4.62
C GLU A 524 -7.90 21.38 4.83
N GLU A 525 -8.93 20.63 4.44
CA GLU A 525 -10.32 21.02 4.64
C GLU A 525 -10.70 21.09 6.14
N ALA A 526 -10.20 20.16 6.95
CA ALA A 526 -10.46 20.14 8.39
C ALA A 526 -9.75 21.27 9.18
N LYS A 527 -8.75 21.91 8.58
CA LYS A 527 -8.02 23.07 9.15
C LYS A 527 -8.65 24.43 8.76
N ARG A 528 -9.58 24.46 7.83
CA ARG A 528 -10.33 25.67 7.42
C ARG A 528 -11.43 25.99 8.43
#